data_80ac4986fb78bacac8205d8ac3ae6591
#
_entry.id   80ac4986fb78bacac8205d8ac3ae6591
#
_cell.length_a   1.000
_cell.length_b   1.000
_cell.length_c   1.000
_cell.angle_alpha   90.00
_cell.angle_beta   90.00
_cell.angle_gamma   90.00
#
_symmetry.space_group_name_H-M   'P 1'
#
loop_
_entity.id
_entity.type
_entity.pdbx_description
1 polymer ?
#
loop_
_entity_poly.entity_id
_entity_poly.type
_entity_poly.pdbx_seq_one_letter_code
_entity_poly.pdbx_strand_id
1 'polypeptide(L)'
;SKRSNKSHTKELIKNNFSEIDLVIVNFYPFENTINKTKNHKMIIENIDIGGPAMVRAAAKNYKDVVVITNSGQYKNLINEIEINKGSTSLEFREKLSEEAFMQTAYYDAVVSEYFNNKLKNFFPSKKIIYSNLIEKLRYGENPHQDGALYCIGNNLGIV
;
A
#
# COMPACT_ATOMS: atom_id res chain seq x y z
N SER A 1 -9.90 13.11 -10.07
CA SER A 1 -11.32 13.57 -10.15
C SER A 1 -12.27 12.44 -9.85
N LYS A 2 -13.46 12.74 -9.39
CA LYS A 2 -14.51 11.75 -9.16
C LYS A 2 -15.46 11.81 -10.36
N ARG A 3 -15.61 10.71 -11.13
CA ARG A 3 -16.41 10.66 -12.38
C ARG A 3 -17.89 10.94 -12.17
N SER A 4 -18.44 10.57 -11.01
CA SER A 4 -19.82 10.87 -10.64
C SER A 4 -20.09 12.35 -10.33
N ASN A 5 -19.04 13.19 -10.24
CA ASN A 5 -19.16 14.62 -9.94
C ASN A 5 -19.07 15.44 -11.24
N LYS A 6 -20.21 16.02 -11.65
CA LYS A 6 -20.32 16.82 -12.89
C LYS A 6 -19.34 18.03 -12.92
N SER A 7 -19.03 18.64 -11.79
CA SER A 7 -18.06 19.74 -11.72
C SER A 7 -16.65 19.24 -12.06
N HIS A 8 -16.24 18.12 -11.46
CA HIS A 8 -14.91 17.54 -11.73
C HIS A 8 -14.75 17.12 -13.21
N THR A 9 -15.80 16.55 -13.80
CA THR A 9 -15.78 16.16 -15.22
C THR A 9 -15.68 17.38 -16.15
N LYS A 10 -16.41 18.46 -15.83
CA LYS A 10 -16.31 19.72 -16.57
C LYS A 10 -14.90 20.33 -16.50
N GLU A 11 -14.25 20.28 -15.34
CA GLU A 11 -12.87 20.76 -15.18
C GLU A 11 -11.86 19.94 -15.98
N LEU A 12 -11.99 18.61 -16.02
CA LEU A 12 -11.16 17.76 -16.86
C LEU A 12 -11.27 18.15 -18.33
N ILE A 13 -12.51 18.27 -18.85
CA ILE A 13 -12.77 18.65 -20.23
C ILE A 13 -12.19 20.05 -20.52
N LYS A 14 -12.46 21.02 -19.64
CA LYS A 14 -11.97 22.42 -19.79
C LYS A 14 -10.43 22.48 -19.88
N ASN A 15 -9.73 21.63 -19.15
CA ASN A 15 -8.27 21.60 -19.11
C ASN A 15 -7.66 20.56 -20.06
N ASN A 16 -8.48 19.92 -20.89
CA ASN A 16 -8.05 18.88 -21.83
C ASN A 16 -7.29 17.73 -21.16
N PHE A 17 -7.72 17.32 -19.95
CA PHE A 17 -7.17 16.17 -19.24
C PHE A 17 -8.03 14.93 -19.49
N SER A 18 -7.36 13.81 -19.73
CA SER A 18 -7.99 12.49 -19.80
C SER A 18 -8.29 11.94 -18.40
N GLU A 19 -9.29 11.09 -18.31
CA GLU A 19 -9.53 10.28 -17.13
C GLU A 19 -8.39 9.25 -16.95
N ILE A 20 -8.08 8.96 -15.70
CA ILE A 20 -7.08 7.93 -15.34
C ILE A 20 -7.83 6.70 -14.87
N ASP A 21 -7.63 5.57 -15.54
CA ASP A 21 -8.27 4.29 -15.23
C ASP A 21 -7.41 3.39 -14.36
N LEU A 22 -6.09 3.55 -14.46
CA LEU A 22 -5.11 2.70 -13.80
C LEU A 22 -3.95 3.52 -13.26
N VAL A 23 -3.58 3.27 -12.02
CA VAL A 23 -2.42 3.84 -11.33
C VAL A 23 -1.51 2.71 -10.89
N ILE A 24 -0.26 2.70 -11.35
CA ILE A 24 0.76 1.73 -10.96
C ILE A 24 1.91 2.49 -10.33
N VAL A 25 2.16 2.25 -9.03
CA VAL A 25 3.21 2.93 -8.27
C VAL A 25 3.86 1.96 -7.31
N ASN A 26 5.17 1.78 -7.43
CA ASN A 26 6.01 1.13 -6.43
C ASN A 26 6.65 2.22 -5.56
N PHE A 27 6.58 2.06 -4.24
CA PHE A 27 7.21 3.01 -3.31
C PHE A 27 8.73 2.88 -3.34
N TYR A 28 9.42 3.95 -2.97
CA TYR A 28 10.84 3.88 -2.69
C TYR A 28 11.11 2.84 -1.60
N PRO A 29 12.17 2.03 -1.73
CA PRO A 29 12.45 0.93 -0.80
C PRO A 29 13.07 1.43 0.50
N PHE A 30 12.31 2.21 1.28
CA PHE A 30 12.76 2.88 2.51
C PHE A 30 13.32 1.88 3.53
N GLU A 31 12.64 0.76 3.74
CA GLU A 31 13.10 -0.31 4.65
C GLU A 31 14.46 -0.87 4.23
N ASN A 32 14.67 -1.09 2.94
CA ASN A 32 15.98 -1.50 2.43
C ASN A 32 17.04 -0.41 2.63
N THR A 33 16.65 0.86 2.54
CA THR A 33 17.57 1.99 2.71
C THR A 33 18.05 2.10 4.16
N ILE A 34 17.17 2.00 5.15
CA ILE A 34 17.56 2.04 6.57
C ILE A 34 18.43 0.85 7.00
N ASN A 35 18.29 -0.28 6.31
CA ASN A 35 19.13 -1.47 6.55
C ASN A 35 20.53 -1.34 5.92
N LYS A 36 20.67 -0.58 4.81
CA LYS A 36 21.91 -0.44 4.06
C LYS A 36 22.80 0.71 4.53
N THR A 37 22.24 1.78 5.08
CA THR A 37 23.01 2.96 5.48
C THR A 37 22.56 3.53 6.81
N LYS A 38 23.50 4.17 7.52
CA LYS A 38 23.21 4.97 8.72
C LYS A 38 23.24 6.49 8.43
N ASN A 39 23.47 6.88 7.17
CA ASN A 39 23.50 8.27 6.78
C ASN A 39 22.07 8.85 6.77
N HIS A 40 21.77 9.66 7.78
CA HIS A 40 20.44 10.25 7.98
C HIS A 40 19.96 11.04 6.77
N LYS A 41 20.82 11.85 6.14
CA LYS A 41 20.44 12.65 4.97
C LYS A 41 19.98 11.76 3.82
N MET A 42 20.72 10.69 3.54
CA MET A 42 20.32 9.71 2.50
C MET A 42 19.01 9.02 2.83
N ILE A 43 18.79 8.68 4.10
CA ILE A 43 17.55 8.04 4.53
C ILE A 43 16.35 8.97 4.33
N ILE A 44 16.49 10.26 4.71
CA ILE A 44 15.41 11.25 4.53
C ILE A 44 15.09 11.47 3.05
N GLU A 45 16.09 11.57 2.18
CA GLU A 45 15.87 11.71 0.73
C GLU A 45 15.17 10.51 0.09
N ASN A 46 15.20 9.34 0.75
CA ASN A 46 14.49 8.14 0.32
C ASN A 46 13.07 7.99 0.93
N ILE A 47 12.56 9.00 1.60
CA ILE A 47 11.15 9.03 1.99
C ILE A 47 10.31 9.41 0.77
N ASP A 48 9.48 8.48 0.33
CA ASP A 48 8.56 8.69 -0.79
C ASP A 48 7.33 9.49 -0.32
N ILE A 49 7.13 10.67 -0.88
CA ILE A 49 5.97 11.53 -0.59
C ILE A 49 4.89 11.34 -1.66
N GLY A 50 5.29 11.39 -2.93
CA GLY A 50 4.38 11.37 -4.05
C GLY A 50 3.71 10.03 -4.29
N GLY A 51 4.47 8.93 -4.15
CA GLY A 51 3.97 7.57 -4.34
C GLY A 51 2.79 7.25 -3.42
N PRO A 52 2.93 7.35 -2.10
CA PRO A 52 1.82 7.14 -1.16
C PRO A 52 0.64 8.08 -1.40
N ALA A 53 0.86 9.34 -1.76
CA ALA A 53 -0.21 10.29 -2.06
C ALA A 53 -1.03 9.86 -3.29
N MET A 54 -0.36 9.47 -4.38
CA MET A 54 -1.02 8.99 -5.60
C MET A 54 -1.78 7.69 -5.36
N VAL A 55 -1.18 6.73 -4.65
CA VAL A 55 -1.81 5.45 -4.30
C VAL A 55 -3.06 5.67 -3.47
N ARG A 56 -3.01 6.50 -2.43
CA ARG A 56 -4.18 6.82 -1.58
C ARG A 56 -5.29 7.50 -2.37
N ALA A 57 -4.94 8.39 -3.30
CA ALA A 57 -5.93 9.06 -4.15
C ALA A 57 -6.62 8.08 -5.09
N ALA A 58 -5.88 7.16 -5.71
CA ALA A 58 -6.42 6.11 -6.58
C ALA A 58 -7.28 5.11 -5.78
N ALA A 59 -6.77 4.59 -4.67
CA ALA A 59 -7.46 3.66 -3.80
C ALA A 59 -8.79 4.22 -3.28
N LYS A 60 -8.82 5.47 -2.85
CA LYS A 60 -10.06 6.14 -2.44
C LYS A 60 -11.09 6.21 -3.57
N ASN A 61 -10.64 6.21 -4.83
CA ASN A 61 -11.48 6.29 -6.02
C ASN A 61 -11.66 4.92 -6.70
N TYR A 62 -11.58 3.82 -5.97
CA TYR A 62 -11.62 2.44 -6.48
C TYR A 62 -12.85 2.10 -7.34
N LYS A 63 -13.93 2.85 -7.20
CA LYS A 63 -15.11 2.68 -8.06
C LYS A 63 -14.80 2.90 -9.53
N ASP A 64 -13.84 3.76 -9.82
CA ASP A 64 -13.49 4.20 -11.17
C ASP A 64 -12.03 3.84 -11.55
N VAL A 65 -11.13 3.61 -10.58
CA VAL A 65 -9.68 3.52 -10.79
C VAL A 65 -9.12 2.22 -10.20
N VAL A 66 -8.29 1.53 -10.99
CA VAL A 66 -7.45 0.42 -10.51
C VAL A 66 -6.19 0.98 -9.89
N VAL A 67 -5.76 0.45 -8.75
CA VAL A 67 -4.48 0.79 -8.13
C VAL A 67 -3.61 -0.44 -7.95
N ILE A 68 -2.36 -0.36 -8.41
CA ILE A 68 -1.35 -1.41 -8.28
C ILE A 68 -0.17 -0.84 -7.49
N THR A 69 0.27 -1.55 -6.46
CA THR A 69 1.32 -1.10 -5.54
C THR A 69 2.58 -1.97 -5.56
N ASN A 70 2.51 -3.12 -6.20
CA ASN A 70 3.67 -4.01 -6.36
C ASN A 70 3.56 -4.88 -7.63
N SER A 71 4.69 -5.35 -8.11
CA SER A 71 4.77 -6.17 -9.33
C SER A 71 4.12 -7.55 -9.21
N GLY A 72 3.94 -8.07 -8.01
CA GLY A 72 3.25 -9.35 -7.78
C GLY A 72 1.77 -9.32 -8.19
N GLN A 73 1.18 -8.12 -8.27
CA GLN A 73 -0.21 -7.92 -8.69
C GLN A 73 -0.41 -7.91 -10.21
N TYR A 74 0.67 -7.81 -11.02
CA TYR A 74 0.57 -7.64 -12.48
C TYR A 74 -0.13 -8.80 -13.17
N LYS A 75 0.19 -10.03 -12.80
CA LYS A 75 -0.43 -11.21 -13.39
C LYS A 75 -1.94 -11.23 -13.18
N ASN A 76 -2.38 -10.89 -11.96
CA ASN A 76 -3.80 -10.82 -11.62
C ASN A 76 -4.50 -9.70 -12.40
N LEU A 77 -3.85 -8.54 -12.56
CA LEU A 77 -4.38 -7.43 -13.35
C LEU A 77 -4.55 -7.83 -14.82
N ILE A 78 -3.55 -8.47 -15.43
CA ILE A 78 -3.61 -8.92 -16.83
C ILE A 78 -4.77 -9.90 -17.02
N ASN A 79 -4.86 -10.92 -16.16
CA ASN A 79 -5.95 -11.89 -16.22
C ASN A 79 -7.33 -11.23 -16.07
N GLU A 80 -7.46 -10.28 -15.15
CA GLU A 80 -8.70 -9.55 -14.91
C GLU A 80 -9.14 -8.75 -16.16
N ILE A 81 -8.19 -8.05 -16.80
CA ILE A 81 -8.43 -7.29 -18.03
C ILE A 81 -8.83 -8.21 -19.20
N GLU A 82 -8.19 -9.37 -19.34
CA GLU A 82 -8.50 -10.35 -20.38
C GLU A 82 -9.91 -10.93 -20.20
N ILE A 83 -10.26 -11.38 -19.00
CA ILE A 83 -11.58 -11.96 -18.67
C ILE A 83 -12.69 -10.93 -18.89
N ASN A 84 -12.46 -9.67 -18.50
CA ASN A 84 -13.45 -8.60 -18.57
C ASN A 84 -13.35 -7.75 -19.85
N LYS A 85 -12.70 -8.28 -20.92
CA LYS A 85 -12.63 -7.65 -22.25
C LYS A 85 -12.14 -6.19 -22.23
N GLY A 86 -11.06 -5.94 -21.51
CA GLY A 86 -10.42 -4.62 -21.41
C GLY A 86 -10.86 -3.79 -20.21
N SER A 87 -11.68 -4.35 -19.31
CA SER A 87 -12.10 -3.68 -18.07
C SER A 87 -11.71 -4.48 -16.82
N THR A 88 -12.14 -4.01 -15.65
CA THR A 88 -11.93 -4.71 -14.37
C THR A 88 -13.23 -4.70 -13.56
N SER A 89 -13.46 -5.75 -12.78
CA SER A 89 -14.61 -5.82 -11.87
C SER A 89 -14.49 -4.82 -10.71
N LEU A 90 -15.61 -4.45 -10.13
CA LEU A 90 -15.62 -3.60 -8.92
C LEU A 90 -14.97 -4.31 -7.74
N GLU A 91 -15.25 -5.60 -7.57
CA GLU A 91 -14.70 -6.43 -6.51
C GLU A 91 -13.15 -6.48 -6.56
N PHE A 92 -12.60 -6.66 -7.75
CA PHE A 92 -11.16 -6.62 -7.97
C PHE A 92 -10.55 -5.27 -7.56
N ARG A 93 -11.17 -4.15 -7.95
CA ARG A 93 -10.69 -2.81 -7.58
C ARG A 93 -10.83 -2.53 -6.08
N GLU A 94 -11.90 -3.02 -5.44
CA GLU A 94 -12.10 -2.87 -4.00
C GLU A 94 -11.04 -3.62 -3.20
N LYS A 95 -10.71 -4.85 -3.59
CA LYS A 95 -9.63 -5.64 -3.02
C LYS A 95 -8.27 -4.95 -3.16
N LEU A 96 -7.96 -4.44 -4.36
CA LEU A 96 -6.71 -3.69 -4.57
C LEU A 96 -6.66 -2.39 -3.76
N SER A 97 -7.80 -1.75 -3.52
CA SER A 97 -7.89 -0.57 -2.65
C SER A 97 -7.55 -0.91 -1.19
N GLU A 98 -8.04 -2.03 -0.66
CA GLU A 98 -7.67 -2.54 0.66
C GLU A 98 -6.17 -2.78 0.75
N GLU A 99 -5.59 -3.54 -0.21
CA GLU A 99 -4.16 -3.83 -0.27
C GLU A 99 -3.32 -2.53 -0.37
N ALA A 100 -3.78 -1.54 -1.12
CA ALA A 100 -3.10 -0.25 -1.27
C ALA A 100 -3.09 0.57 0.03
N PHE A 101 -4.19 0.62 0.77
CA PHE A 101 -4.23 1.28 2.08
C PHE A 101 -3.37 0.55 3.12
N MET A 102 -3.35 -0.77 3.11
CA MET A 102 -2.48 -1.57 3.95
C MET A 102 -1.00 -1.27 3.65
N GLN A 103 -0.62 -1.21 2.37
CA GLN A 103 0.73 -0.88 1.93
C GLN A 103 1.16 0.53 2.37
N THR A 104 0.28 1.54 2.27
CA THR A 104 0.60 2.90 2.73
C THR A 104 0.72 2.97 4.24
N ALA A 105 -0.13 2.27 4.99
CA ALA A 105 -0.07 2.21 6.45
C ALA A 105 1.22 1.54 6.93
N TYR A 106 1.61 0.43 6.31
CA TYR A 106 2.87 -0.26 6.58
C TYR A 106 4.07 0.66 6.32
N TYR A 107 4.09 1.33 5.16
CA TYR A 107 5.15 2.26 4.80
C TYR A 107 5.32 3.37 5.83
N ASP A 108 4.23 4.04 6.21
CA ASP A 108 4.26 5.12 7.21
C ASP A 108 4.66 4.60 8.60
N ALA A 109 4.29 3.37 8.95
CA ALA A 109 4.70 2.73 10.20
C ALA A 109 6.22 2.54 10.26
N VAL A 110 6.85 2.04 9.18
CA VAL A 110 8.31 1.89 9.08
C VAL A 110 9.03 3.24 9.19
N VAL A 111 8.52 4.27 8.51
CA VAL A 111 9.07 5.63 8.61
C VAL A 111 8.95 6.18 10.04
N SER A 112 7.79 6.01 10.66
CA SER A 112 7.54 6.44 12.04
C SER A 112 8.47 5.74 13.04
N GLU A 113 8.69 4.44 12.89
CA GLU A 113 9.60 3.68 13.75
C GLU A 113 11.05 4.15 13.60
N TYR A 114 11.49 4.43 12.38
CA TYR A 114 12.82 5.00 12.15
C TYR A 114 13.04 6.29 12.96
N PHE A 115 12.07 7.20 12.98
CA PHE A 115 12.16 8.45 13.75
C PHE A 115 12.11 8.20 15.25
N ASN A 116 11.25 7.31 15.73
CA ASN A 116 11.19 6.93 17.15
C ASN A 116 12.53 6.40 17.64
N ASN A 117 13.14 5.48 16.89
CA ASN A 117 14.44 4.89 17.21
C ASN A 117 15.56 5.95 17.19
N LYS A 118 15.58 6.81 16.17
CA LYS A 118 16.56 7.89 16.06
C LYS A 118 16.50 8.88 17.23
N LEU A 119 15.30 9.22 17.67
CA LEU A 119 15.04 10.15 18.76
C LEU A 119 15.07 9.48 20.14
N LYS A 120 15.28 8.16 20.21
CA LYS A 120 15.19 7.36 21.44
C LYS A 120 13.86 7.54 22.18
N ASN A 121 12.78 7.74 21.41
CA ASN A 121 11.42 7.85 21.95
C ASN A 121 10.82 6.45 22.14
N PHE A 122 11.08 5.84 23.29
CA PHE A 122 10.63 4.48 23.60
C PHE A 122 9.14 4.42 23.99
N PHE A 123 8.55 5.53 24.33
CA PHE A 123 7.15 5.64 24.77
C PHE A 123 6.41 6.73 24.00
N PRO A 124 6.19 6.55 22.69
CA PRO A 124 5.44 7.53 21.89
C PRO A 124 3.98 7.56 22.34
N SER A 125 3.32 8.71 22.14
CA SER A 125 1.90 8.89 22.48
C SER A 125 0.96 7.92 21.71
N LYS A 126 1.40 7.44 20.56
CA LYS A 126 0.73 6.37 19.76
C LYS A 126 1.78 5.37 19.34
N LYS A 127 1.57 4.09 19.67
CA LYS A 127 2.44 3.01 19.23
C LYS A 127 1.80 2.28 18.06
N ILE A 128 2.56 2.13 16.96
CA ILE A 128 2.14 1.36 15.79
C ILE A 128 2.89 0.03 15.85
N ILE A 129 2.16 -1.06 15.67
CA ILE A 129 2.72 -2.41 15.51
C ILE A 129 2.39 -2.83 14.09
N TYR A 130 3.40 -3.19 13.32
CA TYR A 130 3.25 -3.68 11.95
C TYR A 130 4.03 -4.98 11.79
N SER A 131 3.54 -5.87 10.95
CA SER A 131 4.14 -7.18 10.76
C SER A 131 3.80 -7.74 9.38
N ASN A 132 4.66 -8.63 8.87
CA ASN A 132 4.45 -9.33 7.63
C ASN A 132 3.88 -10.72 7.90
N LEU A 133 2.88 -11.12 7.11
CA LEU A 133 2.35 -12.49 7.14
C LEU A 133 3.45 -13.45 6.65
N ILE A 134 3.79 -14.42 7.47
CA ILE A 134 4.74 -15.48 7.12
C ILE A 134 3.98 -16.69 6.59
N GLU A 135 2.97 -17.14 7.33
CA GLU A 135 2.24 -18.36 6.98
C GLU A 135 0.82 -18.30 7.51
N LYS A 136 -0.12 -18.81 6.72
CA LYS A 136 -1.47 -19.17 7.21
C LYS A 136 -1.40 -20.57 7.77
N LEU A 137 -1.73 -20.70 9.04
CA LEU A 137 -1.73 -21.99 9.73
C LEU A 137 -2.93 -22.81 9.29
N ARG A 138 -2.83 -24.14 9.45
CA ARG A 138 -3.90 -25.06 9.13
C ARG A 138 -5.16 -24.81 9.98
N TYR A 139 -4.96 -24.41 11.24
CA TYR A 139 -6.01 -24.03 12.20
C TYR A 139 -5.37 -23.22 13.34
N GLY A 140 -6.19 -22.56 14.15
CA GLY A 140 -5.78 -21.84 15.35
C GLY A 140 -5.64 -22.75 16.56
N GLU A 141 -6.06 -22.28 17.75
CA GLU A 141 -6.07 -23.10 18.97
C GLU A 141 -7.01 -24.31 18.82
N ASN A 142 -8.11 -24.14 18.11
CA ASN A 142 -9.08 -25.20 17.82
C ASN A 142 -9.21 -25.42 16.30
N PRO A 143 -9.60 -26.65 15.85
CA PRO A 143 -9.65 -27.01 14.42
C PRO A 143 -10.58 -26.17 13.54
N HIS A 144 -11.55 -25.48 14.12
CA HIS A 144 -12.50 -24.61 13.42
C HIS A 144 -12.11 -23.14 13.40
N GLN A 145 -10.95 -22.79 13.98
CA GLN A 145 -10.43 -21.44 14.03
C GLN A 145 -9.34 -21.25 12.99
N ASP A 146 -9.37 -20.12 12.29
CA ASP A 146 -8.25 -19.71 11.44
C ASP A 146 -7.07 -19.20 12.31
N GLY A 147 -5.86 -19.48 11.84
CA GLY A 147 -4.62 -19.01 12.46
C GLY A 147 -3.62 -18.50 11.43
N ALA A 148 -2.78 -17.58 11.83
CA ALA A 148 -1.72 -17.07 10.99
C ALA A 148 -0.50 -16.65 11.82
N LEU A 149 0.69 -16.83 11.23
CA LEU A 149 1.96 -16.41 11.80
C LEU A 149 2.40 -15.11 11.14
N TYR A 150 2.72 -14.11 11.95
CA TYR A 150 3.26 -12.83 11.50
C TYR A 150 4.64 -12.60 12.08
N CYS A 151 5.48 -11.84 11.37
CA CYS A 151 6.83 -11.46 11.81
C CYS A 151 7.02 -9.94 11.77
N ILE A 152 7.68 -9.40 12.79
CA ILE A 152 8.10 -7.99 12.84
C ILE A 152 9.52 -7.89 12.27
N GLY A 153 9.69 -7.14 11.18
CA GLY A 153 10.95 -7.03 10.46
C GLY A 153 11.36 -8.37 9.82
N ASN A 154 12.68 -8.60 9.72
CA ASN A 154 13.25 -9.83 9.15
C ASN A 154 13.62 -10.90 10.20
N ASN A 155 13.30 -10.67 11.46
CA ASN A 155 13.60 -11.61 12.53
C ASN A 155 12.40 -12.54 12.74
N LEU A 156 12.63 -13.84 12.58
CA LEU A 156 11.71 -14.93 12.94
C LEU A 156 11.59 -15.07 14.48
N GLY A 157 11.58 -13.97 15.20
CA GLY A 157 11.26 -13.99 16.63
C GLY A 157 9.75 -14.18 16.79
N ILE A 158 9.34 -15.28 17.40
CA ILE A 158 7.96 -15.50 17.84
C ILE A 158 7.66 -14.44 18.90
N VAL A 159 6.64 -13.60 18.68
CA VAL A 159 6.09 -12.70 19.70
C VAL A 159 4.95 -13.41 20.37
#